data_2b369da45162e88ff585c374263ca25a
#
_entry.id   2b369da45162e88ff585c374263ca25a
#
_cell.length_a   1.000
_cell.length_b   1.000
_cell.length_c   1.000
_cell.angle_alpha   90.00
_cell.angle_beta   90.00
_cell.angle_gamma   90.00
#
_symmetry.space_group_name_H-M   'P 1'
#
loop_
_entity.id
_entity.type
_entity.pdbx_description
1 polymer ?
#
loop_
_entity_poly.entity_id
_entity_poly.type
_entity_poly.pdbx_seq_one_letter_code
_entity_poly.pdbx_strand_id
1 'polypeptide(L)' 'MEIKIEHFDGQYPSFNIMLHNGQNAEPFLVIKGCKIIEGQNGPFISYPARKQDNGKYWNHVYGSDRFNEAVIQ' A
#
# COMPACT_ATOMS: atom_id res chain seq x y z
N MET A 1 5.01 2.27 16.47
CA MET A 1 4.00 2.04 15.41
C MET A 1 4.23 0.66 14.81
N GLU A 2 3.19 -0.11 14.68
CA GLU A 2 3.25 -1.40 14.00
C GLU A 2 2.59 -1.31 12.64
N ILE A 3 3.18 -1.98 11.67
CA ILE A 3 2.63 -2.10 10.32
C ILE A 3 2.21 -3.55 10.13
N LYS A 4 0.93 -3.76 9.82
CA LYS A 4 0.41 -5.08 9.50
C LYS A 4 -0.10 -5.11 8.07
N ILE A 5 0.09 -6.24 7.41
CA ILE A 5 -0.31 -6.40 6.02
C ILE A 5 -1.38 -7.50 5.95
N GLU A 6 -2.49 -7.19 5.30
CA GLU A 6 -3.55 -8.16 5.06
C GLU A 6 -3.63 -8.43 3.56
N HIS A 7 -3.34 -9.68 3.17
CA HIS A 7 -3.29 -10.07 1.76
C HIS A 7 -4.63 -10.61 1.29
N PHE A 8 -4.96 -10.30 0.05
CA PHE A 8 -6.12 -10.86 -0.64
C PHE A 8 -5.64 -11.53 -1.92
N ASP A 9 -5.91 -12.83 -2.03
CA ASP A 9 -5.62 -13.60 -3.22
C ASP A 9 -6.85 -13.64 -4.11
N GLY A 10 -6.64 -13.53 -5.40
CA GLY A 10 -7.71 -13.56 -6.37
C GLY A 10 -7.18 -13.30 -7.74
N GLN A 11 -8.08 -12.95 -8.66
CA GLN A 11 -7.69 -12.62 -10.02
C GLN A 11 -6.75 -11.41 -10.05
N TYR A 12 -6.93 -10.48 -9.12
CA TYR A 12 -6.08 -9.30 -8.98
C TYR A 12 -5.57 -9.24 -7.54
N PRO A 13 -4.42 -9.88 -7.25
CA PRO A 13 -3.89 -9.88 -5.88
C PRO A 13 -3.64 -8.47 -5.37
N SER A 14 -4.05 -8.22 -4.15
CA SER A 14 -3.89 -6.93 -3.51
C SER A 14 -3.65 -7.11 -2.02
N PHE A 15 -3.33 -6.02 -1.33
CA PHE A 15 -3.15 -6.06 0.11
C PHE A 15 -3.58 -4.75 0.75
N ASN A 16 -3.89 -4.83 2.03
CA ASN A 16 -4.19 -3.66 2.84
C ASN A 16 -3.05 -3.43 3.80
N ILE A 17 -2.73 -2.16 4.04
CA ILE A 17 -1.74 -1.76 5.05
C ILE A 17 -2.50 -1.23 6.25
N MET A 18 -2.23 -1.80 7.42
CA MET A 18 -2.87 -1.38 8.66
C MET A 18 -1.82 -0.85 9.61
N LEU A 19 -2.03 0.35 10.13
CA LEU A 19 -1.11 1.01 11.05
C LEU A 19 -1.71 1.01 12.43
N HIS A 20 -0.94 0.53 13.40
CA HIS A 20 -1.37 0.40 14.80
C HIS A 20 -0.42 1.11 15.75
N ASN A 21 -0.98 1.60 16.85
CA ASN A 21 -0.21 2.06 18.01
C ASN A 21 -0.60 1.18 19.20
N GLY A 22 0.31 0.28 19.59
CA GLY A 22 0.07 -0.63 20.70
C GLY A 22 -0.51 -1.96 20.25
N GLN A 23 -0.32 -2.98 21.08
CA GLN A 23 -0.56 -4.38 20.69
C GLN A 23 -2.04 -4.72 20.50
N ASN A 24 -2.92 -4.15 21.29
CA ASN A 24 -4.34 -4.48 21.25
C ASN A 24 -5.19 -3.35 20.74
N ALA A 25 -4.57 -2.34 20.15
CA ALA A 25 -5.29 -1.19 19.63
C ALA A 25 -5.83 -1.48 18.23
N GLU A 26 -6.96 -0.85 17.94
CA GLU A 26 -7.45 -0.86 16.56
C GLU A 26 -6.48 -0.10 15.66
N PRO A 27 -6.42 -0.45 14.36
CA PRO A 27 -5.59 0.34 13.46
C PRO A 27 -6.09 1.79 13.42
N PHE A 28 -5.17 2.73 13.53
CA PHE A 28 -5.55 4.14 13.42
C PHE A 28 -5.63 4.58 11.96
N LEU A 29 -5.09 3.78 11.05
CA LEU A 29 -5.16 4.07 9.62
C LEU A 29 -5.12 2.74 8.85
N VAL A 30 -6.00 2.61 7.87
CA VAL A 30 -6.02 1.45 6.98
C VAL A 30 -5.98 1.97 5.55
N ILE A 31 -5.02 1.47 4.77
CA ILE A 31 -4.91 1.80 3.35
C ILE A 31 -5.27 0.55 2.57
N LYS A 32 -6.39 0.58 1.86
CA LYS A 32 -6.91 -0.57 1.14
C LYS A 32 -6.54 -0.53 -0.33
N GLY A 33 -6.35 -1.71 -0.90
CA GLY A 33 -6.19 -1.83 -2.35
C GLY A 33 -4.80 -1.51 -2.85
N CYS A 34 -3.77 -1.81 -2.07
CA CYS A 34 -2.39 -1.65 -2.50
C CYS A 34 -1.94 -2.86 -3.31
N LYS A 35 -0.96 -2.68 -4.18
CA LYS A 35 -0.38 -3.75 -4.99
C LYS A 35 1.13 -3.62 -5.04
N ILE A 36 1.81 -4.75 -5.25
CA ILE A 36 3.26 -4.74 -5.52
C ILE A 36 3.45 -4.89 -7.02
N ILE A 37 4.21 -3.98 -7.60
CA ILE A 37 4.52 -3.99 -9.04
C ILE A 37 6.01 -4.15 -9.21
N GLU A 38 6.42 -5.06 -10.11
CA GLU A 38 7.82 -5.27 -10.43
C GLU A 38 8.24 -4.21 -11.45
N GLY A 39 9.16 -3.33 -11.04
CA GLY A 39 9.70 -2.31 -11.91
C GLY A 39 11.13 -2.59 -12.31
N GLN A 40 11.71 -1.72 -13.11
CA GLN A 40 13.08 -1.87 -13.59
C GLN A 40 14.10 -1.83 -12.46
N ASN A 41 13.81 -1.06 -11.42
CA ASN A 41 14.70 -0.90 -10.27
C ASN A 41 14.30 -1.76 -9.07
N GLY A 42 13.40 -2.74 -9.29
CA GLY A 42 12.90 -3.62 -8.25
C GLY A 42 11.42 -3.41 -7.95
N PRO A 43 10.90 -4.11 -6.95
CA PRO A 43 9.48 -4.00 -6.62
C PRO A 43 9.15 -2.65 -5.99
N PHE A 44 7.96 -2.14 -6.28
CA PHE A 44 7.46 -0.93 -5.64
C PHE A 44 5.98 -1.09 -5.33
N ILE A 45 5.49 -0.26 -4.39
CA ILE A 45 4.09 -0.31 -3.97
C ILE A 45 3.27 0.61 -4.85
N SER A 46 2.19 0.07 -5.42
CA SER A 46 1.17 0.85 -6.09
C SER A 46 0.04 1.11 -5.10
N TYR A 47 -0.12 2.36 -4.70
CA TYR A 47 -1.18 2.78 -3.78
C TYR A 47 -2.48 3.01 -4.55
N PRO A 48 -3.62 3.10 -3.83
CA PRO A 48 -4.89 3.42 -4.49
C PRO A 48 -4.79 4.71 -5.30
N ALA A 49 -5.22 4.65 -6.55
CA ALA A 49 -5.11 5.78 -7.47
C ALA A 49 -6.29 5.79 -8.42
N ARG A 50 -6.58 6.95 -8.98
CA ARG A 50 -7.61 7.12 -9.99
C ARG A 50 -6.98 7.61 -11.28
N LYS A 51 -7.39 7.01 -12.40
CA LYS A 51 -6.93 7.45 -13.72
C LYS A 51 -7.66 8.72 -14.10
N GLN A 52 -6.89 9.74 -14.49
CA GLN A 52 -7.45 11.00 -14.96
C GLN A 52 -7.77 10.94 -16.45
N ASP A 53 -8.53 11.94 -16.95
CA ASP A 53 -8.90 12.02 -18.35
C ASP A 53 -7.69 12.16 -19.27
N ASN A 54 -6.60 12.73 -18.76
CA ASN A 54 -5.37 12.91 -19.54
C ASN A 54 -4.48 11.66 -19.56
N GLY A 55 -4.95 10.54 -19.02
CA GLY A 55 -4.19 9.29 -18.95
C GLY A 55 -3.24 9.17 -17.80
N LYS A 56 -3.06 10.21 -17.02
CA LYS A 56 -2.21 10.16 -15.83
C LYS A 56 -3.01 9.64 -14.64
N TYR A 57 -2.28 9.14 -13.62
CA TYR A 57 -2.91 8.65 -12.39
C TYR A 57 -2.79 9.67 -11.29
N TRP A 58 -3.88 9.82 -10.55
CA TRP A 58 -3.92 10.63 -9.34
C TRP A 58 -3.89 9.68 -8.15
N ASN A 59 -2.81 9.70 -7.39
CA ASN A 59 -2.70 8.85 -6.21
C ASN A 59 -3.49 9.45 -5.07
N HIS A 60 -4.38 8.65 -4.48
CA HIS A 60 -5.11 9.06 -3.29
C HIS A 60 -4.22 9.05 -2.06
N VAL A 61 -3.21 8.17 -2.07
CA VAL A 61 -2.28 7.98 -0.96
C VAL A 61 -0.90 7.73 -1.55
N TYR A 62 0.13 8.20 -0.87
CA TYR A 62 1.50 7.82 -1.21
C TYR A 62 2.32 7.73 0.07
N GLY A 63 3.32 6.86 0.08
CA GLY A 63 4.21 6.70 1.21
C GLY A 63 5.61 7.22 0.88
N SER A 64 6.35 7.60 1.92
CA SER A 64 7.74 7.96 1.76
C SER A 64 8.57 6.73 1.37
N ASP A 65 9.78 6.95 0.87
CA ASP A 65 10.66 5.84 0.52
C ASP A 65 10.95 4.95 1.73
N ARG A 66 11.14 5.54 2.90
CA ARG A 66 11.33 4.80 4.14
C ARG A 66 10.13 3.93 4.49
N PHE A 67 8.94 4.48 4.34
CA PHE A 67 7.71 3.74 4.63
C PHE A 67 7.56 2.58 3.65
N ASN A 68 7.80 2.84 2.37
CA ASN A 68 7.67 1.82 1.33
C ASN A 68 8.65 0.67 1.57
N GLU A 69 9.88 0.96 1.96
CA GLU A 69 10.86 -0.07 2.30
C GLU A 69 10.40 -0.92 3.48
N ALA A 70 9.85 -0.28 4.51
CA ALA A 70 9.37 -1.00 5.68
C ALA A 70 8.22 -1.95 5.34
N VAL A 71 7.35 -1.55 4.44
CA VAL A 71 6.22 -2.38 4.02
C VAL A 71 6.69 -3.56 3.17
N ILE A 72 7.64 -3.34 2.25
CA ILE A 72 8.13 -4.38 1.34
C ILE A 72 8.93 -5.44 2.10
N GLN A 73 9.66 -5.04 3.12
CA GLN A 73 10.37 -5.98 3.97
C GLN A 73 9.40 -6.69 4.93
#